data_08b462ee95723443a831b8d934ee1ed8
#
_entry.id   08b462ee95723443a831b8d934ee1ed8
#
_cell.length_a   1.000
_cell.length_b   1.000
_cell.length_c   1.000
_cell.angle_alpha   90.00
_cell.angle_beta   90.00
_cell.angle_gamma   90.00
#
_symmetry.space_group_name_H-M   'P 1'
#
loop_
_entity.id
_entity.type
_entity.pdbx_description
1 polymer ?
#
loop_
_entity_poly.entity_id
_entity_poly.type
_entity_poly.pdbx_seq_one_letter_code
_entity_poly.pdbx_strand_id
1 'polypeptide(L)'
;MKIITNDISVSADQIADQVKELLDDKPNAVLGLSFGKDLIPVYQKLKELGQAGELSFGDVRVFVCCEYCELDKNHAGSIHSFMNANLFDGAGFSDANIFYPCLCSEDEEELKEYDEQISAAGGIDLMILGIGVNGSIGFNEPATPFESYTHVQLLTDKTKNLVAEDFGGAENVPEKGVTMGIKTIVSARNIDLIAAGEEKADAVHKIVYGKTIPFVPASMLQIHMNLNLYVDSAAASDI
;
A
#
# COMPACT_ATOMS: atom_id res chain seq x y z
N MET A 1 -7.17 -0.54 -16.81
CA MET A 1 -5.92 -1.17 -16.29
C MET A 1 -4.87 -1.20 -17.38
N LYS A 2 -3.65 -0.74 -17.08
CA LYS A 2 -2.46 -0.83 -17.94
C LYS A 2 -1.48 -1.79 -17.27
N ILE A 3 -1.03 -2.82 -17.99
CA ILE A 3 -0.05 -3.80 -17.49
C ILE A 3 1.32 -3.38 -18.00
N ILE A 4 2.32 -3.32 -17.11
CA ILE A 4 3.68 -2.86 -17.38
C ILE A 4 4.62 -3.94 -16.85
N THR A 5 5.27 -4.67 -17.77
CA THR A 5 6.20 -5.75 -17.41
C THR A 5 7.63 -5.27 -17.56
N ASN A 6 8.32 -5.09 -16.45
CA ASN A 6 9.71 -4.61 -16.35
C ASN A 6 10.39 -5.22 -15.13
N ASP A 7 11.71 -5.12 -15.09
CA ASP A 7 12.42 -5.29 -13.81
C ASP A 7 11.91 -4.28 -12.79
N ILE A 8 11.81 -4.70 -11.53
CA ILE A 8 11.21 -3.87 -10.48
C ILE A 8 11.95 -2.54 -10.27
N SER A 9 13.25 -2.49 -10.53
CA SER A 9 14.04 -1.24 -10.50
C SER A 9 13.60 -0.25 -11.58
N VAL A 10 13.31 -0.73 -12.79
CA VAL A 10 12.79 0.11 -13.89
C VAL A 10 11.37 0.60 -13.56
N SER A 11 10.55 -0.26 -12.95
CA SER A 11 9.23 0.14 -12.46
C SER A 11 9.33 1.20 -11.35
N ALA A 12 10.32 1.08 -10.47
CA ALA A 12 10.58 2.08 -9.43
C ALA A 12 10.93 3.46 -10.02
N ASP A 13 11.78 3.50 -11.05
CA ASP A 13 12.11 4.75 -11.76
C ASP A 13 10.85 5.37 -12.41
N GLN A 14 10.02 4.56 -13.08
CA GLN A 14 8.79 5.04 -13.72
C GLN A 14 7.77 5.59 -12.72
N ILE A 15 7.61 4.93 -11.56
CA ILE A 15 6.72 5.41 -10.49
C ILE A 15 7.28 6.69 -9.86
N ALA A 16 8.60 6.78 -9.69
CA ALA A 16 9.23 7.99 -9.18
C ALA A 16 9.06 9.18 -10.13
N ASP A 17 9.18 8.95 -11.45
CA ASP A 17 8.90 9.98 -12.46
C ASP A 17 7.43 10.42 -12.41
N GLN A 18 6.48 9.50 -12.24
CA GLN A 18 5.06 9.82 -12.07
C GLN A 18 4.80 10.63 -10.80
N VAL A 19 5.45 10.27 -9.67
CA VAL A 19 5.38 11.06 -8.43
C VAL A 19 5.94 12.47 -8.67
N LYS A 20 7.05 12.60 -9.40
CA LYS A 20 7.64 13.89 -9.74
C LYS A 20 6.68 14.76 -10.55
N GLU A 21 6.10 14.21 -11.62
CA GLU A 21 5.10 14.92 -12.43
C GLU A 21 3.88 15.35 -11.57
N LEU A 22 3.41 14.48 -10.68
CA LEU A 22 2.33 14.80 -9.75
C LEU A 22 2.70 15.96 -8.81
N LEU A 23 3.91 15.97 -8.25
CA LEU A 23 4.35 17.01 -7.31
C LEU A 23 4.67 18.32 -8.00
N ASP A 24 5.12 18.31 -9.26
CA ASP A 24 5.32 19.49 -10.09
C ASP A 24 3.98 20.19 -10.36
N ASP A 25 2.89 19.42 -10.59
CA ASP A 25 1.53 19.94 -10.79
C ASP A 25 0.82 20.28 -9.47
N LYS A 26 1.01 19.45 -8.44
CA LYS A 26 0.35 19.57 -7.14
C LYS A 26 1.34 19.34 -5.99
N PRO A 27 2.07 20.35 -5.53
CA PRO A 27 3.08 20.22 -4.47
C PRO A 27 2.54 19.66 -3.13
N ASN A 28 1.26 19.88 -2.85
CA ASN A 28 0.55 19.36 -1.68
C ASN A 28 -0.29 18.11 -2.01
N ALA A 29 0.18 17.27 -2.92
CA ALA A 29 -0.50 16.04 -3.29
C ALA A 29 -0.71 15.11 -2.08
N VAL A 30 -1.71 14.25 -2.22
CA VAL A 30 -2.06 13.25 -1.21
C VAL A 30 -1.65 11.87 -1.72
N LEU A 31 -0.70 11.24 -1.05
CA LEU A 31 -0.24 9.89 -1.36
C LEU A 31 -0.86 8.88 -0.40
N GLY A 32 -1.36 7.78 -0.95
CA GLY A 32 -1.70 6.57 -0.20
C GLY A 32 -0.56 5.57 -0.35
N LEU A 33 -0.01 5.07 0.75
CA LEU A 33 1.15 4.18 0.71
C LEU A 33 0.88 2.89 1.48
N SER A 34 1.14 1.75 0.85
CA SER A 34 1.08 0.43 1.46
C SER A 34 2.48 -0.05 1.87
N PHE A 35 2.57 -1.21 2.50
CA PHE A 35 3.84 -1.86 2.83
C PHE A 35 4.02 -3.15 2.04
N GLY A 36 5.25 -3.60 1.91
CA GLY A 36 5.60 -4.86 1.26
C GLY A 36 7.02 -4.84 0.69
N LYS A 37 7.65 -6.00 0.63
CA LYS A 37 9.02 -6.13 0.11
C LYS A 37 9.13 -5.69 -1.35
N ASP A 38 8.07 -5.89 -2.13
CA ASP A 38 7.97 -5.48 -3.54
C ASP A 38 8.01 -3.95 -3.72
N LEU A 39 7.65 -3.19 -2.67
CA LEU A 39 7.60 -1.73 -2.68
C LEU A 39 8.92 -1.07 -2.27
N ILE A 40 9.84 -1.82 -1.65
CA ILE A 40 11.12 -1.28 -1.15
C ILE A 40 11.90 -0.56 -2.26
N PRO A 41 12.05 -1.09 -3.49
CA PRO A 41 12.78 -0.37 -4.54
C PRO A 41 12.15 0.98 -4.90
N VAL A 42 10.81 1.06 -4.93
CA VAL A 42 10.07 2.31 -5.18
C VAL A 42 10.33 3.31 -4.07
N TYR A 43 10.20 2.89 -2.82
CA TYR A 43 10.41 3.77 -1.67
C TYR A 43 11.85 4.25 -1.53
N GLN A 44 12.81 3.38 -1.76
CA GLN A 44 14.23 3.77 -1.76
C GLN A 44 14.53 4.79 -2.87
N LYS A 45 13.96 4.61 -4.07
CA LYS A 45 14.13 5.58 -5.15
C LYS A 45 13.53 6.94 -4.80
N LEU A 46 12.32 6.98 -4.26
CA LEU A 46 11.69 8.22 -3.80
C LEU A 46 12.51 8.88 -2.68
N LYS A 47 13.03 8.08 -1.74
CA LYS A 47 13.90 8.56 -0.66
C LYS A 47 15.18 9.19 -1.21
N GLU A 48 15.85 8.54 -2.16
CA GLU A 48 17.06 9.05 -2.81
C GLU A 48 16.81 10.40 -3.50
N LEU A 49 15.71 10.53 -4.24
CA LEU A 49 15.34 11.76 -4.91
C LEU A 49 14.99 12.89 -3.92
N GLY A 50 14.33 12.55 -2.81
CA GLY A 50 14.08 13.50 -1.73
C GLY A 50 15.37 13.99 -1.07
N GLN A 51 16.30 13.07 -0.76
CA GLN A 51 17.60 13.40 -0.19
C GLN A 51 18.47 14.23 -1.13
N ALA A 52 18.36 14.00 -2.43
CA ALA A 52 19.05 14.78 -3.45
C ALA A 52 18.41 16.17 -3.69
N GLY A 53 17.25 16.44 -3.12
CA GLY A 53 16.48 17.68 -3.34
C GLY A 53 15.83 17.75 -4.73
N GLU A 54 15.74 16.62 -5.43
CA GLU A 54 15.06 16.50 -6.72
C GLU A 54 13.55 16.36 -6.58
N LEU A 55 13.08 15.88 -5.40
CA LEU A 55 11.69 15.87 -4.98
C LEU A 55 11.52 16.63 -3.66
N SER A 56 10.43 17.37 -3.52
CA SER A 56 10.07 18.06 -2.28
C SER A 56 8.83 17.42 -1.68
N PHE A 57 8.99 16.82 -0.50
CA PHE A 57 7.90 16.14 0.20
C PHE A 57 7.32 16.93 1.39
N GLY A 58 7.83 18.14 1.66
CA GLY A 58 7.44 18.91 2.85
C GLY A 58 5.94 19.22 2.98
N ASP A 59 5.27 19.46 1.85
CA ASP A 59 3.84 19.78 1.79
C ASP A 59 2.97 18.55 1.41
N VAL A 60 3.60 17.42 1.05
CA VAL A 60 2.90 16.19 0.69
C VAL A 60 2.23 15.58 1.92
N ARG A 61 0.97 15.19 1.77
CA ARG A 61 0.26 14.42 2.80
C ARG A 61 0.28 12.93 2.45
N VAL A 62 0.61 12.11 3.45
CA VAL A 62 0.70 10.66 3.29
C VAL A 62 -0.31 9.99 4.19
N PHE A 63 -1.13 9.11 3.61
CA PHE A 63 -2.00 8.20 4.33
C PHE A 63 -1.48 6.77 4.16
N VAL A 64 -0.95 6.20 5.25
CA VAL A 64 -0.44 4.82 5.25
C VAL A 64 -1.62 3.85 5.28
N CYS A 65 -1.56 2.81 4.44
CA CYS A 65 -2.69 1.93 4.18
C CYS A 65 -3.15 1.12 5.41
N CYS A 66 -2.21 0.73 6.26
CA CYS A 66 -2.51 -0.16 7.38
C CYS A 66 -1.43 -0.10 8.46
N GLU A 67 -1.74 -0.65 9.64
CA GLU A 67 -0.79 -0.88 10.73
C GLU A 67 -1.24 -2.09 11.58
N TYR A 68 -0.30 -2.72 12.27
CA TYR A 68 -0.59 -3.83 13.19
C TYR A 68 -1.22 -3.32 14.48
N CYS A 69 -2.20 -4.06 14.96
CA CYS A 69 -2.85 -3.77 16.23
C CYS A 69 -1.95 -4.09 17.42
N GLU A 70 -2.06 -3.26 18.48
CA GLU A 70 -1.40 -3.48 19.77
C GLU A 70 0.14 -3.64 19.68
N LEU A 71 0.74 -3.15 18.60
CA LEU A 71 2.16 -3.18 18.38
C LEU A 71 2.78 -1.79 18.63
N ASP A 72 3.90 -1.75 19.36
CA ASP A 72 4.66 -0.50 19.50
C ASP A 72 5.13 -0.04 18.11
N LYS A 73 4.89 1.23 17.79
CA LYS A 73 5.29 1.82 16.49
C LYS A 73 6.79 1.72 16.19
N ASN A 74 7.62 1.59 17.23
CA ASN A 74 9.07 1.44 17.11
C ASN A 74 9.51 -0.04 17.05
N HIS A 75 8.57 -1.00 17.13
CA HIS A 75 8.89 -2.41 16.93
C HIS A 75 9.40 -2.62 15.51
N ALA A 76 10.46 -3.42 15.33
CA ALA A 76 11.09 -3.62 14.02
C ALA A 76 10.10 -4.13 12.93
N GLY A 77 9.10 -4.92 13.33
CA GLY A 77 8.06 -5.44 12.44
C GLY A 77 6.88 -4.49 12.22
N SER A 78 6.82 -3.30 12.86
CA SER A 78 5.72 -2.35 12.63
C SER A 78 5.81 -1.74 11.22
N ILE A 79 4.66 -1.40 10.65
CA ILE A 79 4.62 -0.71 9.35
C ILE A 79 5.21 0.69 9.49
N HIS A 80 5.03 1.32 10.65
CA HIS A 80 5.68 2.59 10.96
C HIS A 80 7.22 2.49 10.83
N SER A 81 7.85 1.48 11.44
CA SER A 81 9.30 1.27 11.33
C SER A 81 9.73 0.94 9.90
N PHE A 82 8.95 0.12 9.20
CA PHE A 82 9.18 -0.19 7.79
C PHE A 82 9.17 1.06 6.92
N MET A 83 8.16 1.92 7.06
CA MET A 83 8.02 3.15 6.27
C MET A 83 9.13 4.15 6.58
N ASN A 84 9.49 4.32 7.84
CA ASN A 84 10.59 5.20 8.23
C ASN A 84 11.91 4.72 7.61
N ALA A 85 12.25 3.45 7.78
CA ALA A 85 13.51 2.91 7.27
C ALA A 85 13.63 3.01 5.74
N ASN A 86 12.56 2.73 5.02
CA ASN A 86 12.59 2.62 3.56
C ASN A 86 12.26 3.93 2.83
N LEU A 87 11.52 4.86 3.46
CA LEU A 87 11.07 6.09 2.78
C LEU A 87 11.28 7.35 3.62
N PHE A 88 10.68 7.45 4.81
CA PHE A 88 10.51 8.77 5.45
C PHE A 88 11.80 9.35 6.03
N ASP A 89 12.68 8.51 6.60
CA ASP A 89 13.91 8.98 7.23
C ASP A 89 14.82 9.70 6.23
N GLY A 90 14.94 10.99 6.40
CA GLY A 90 15.84 11.85 5.61
C GLY A 90 15.35 12.21 4.21
N ALA A 91 14.14 11.79 3.78
CA ALA A 91 13.57 12.13 2.47
C ALA A 91 12.90 13.52 2.44
N GLY A 92 12.71 14.16 3.60
CA GLY A 92 12.14 15.52 3.68
C GLY A 92 10.62 15.57 3.86
N PHE A 93 9.99 14.46 4.24
CA PHE A 93 8.59 14.47 4.66
C PHE A 93 8.44 15.19 6.01
N SER A 94 7.29 15.86 6.19
CA SER A 94 6.90 16.43 7.47
C SER A 94 6.13 15.40 8.29
N ASP A 95 6.56 15.09 9.52
CA ASP A 95 5.86 14.16 10.41
C ASP A 95 4.38 14.57 10.64
N ALA A 96 4.09 15.88 10.62
CA ALA A 96 2.73 16.41 10.76
C ALA A 96 1.81 16.05 9.59
N ASN A 97 2.38 15.62 8.47
CA ASN A 97 1.67 15.28 7.23
C ASN A 97 1.63 13.76 6.98
N ILE A 98 2.13 12.94 7.90
CA ILE A 98 2.09 11.46 7.80
C ILE A 98 1.01 10.94 8.75
N PHE A 99 0.03 10.26 8.18
CA PHE A 99 -1.12 9.74 8.90
C PHE A 99 -1.14 8.21 8.83
N TYR A 100 -1.38 7.59 9.97
CA TYR A 100 -1.60 6.15 10.09
C TYR A 100 -3.04 5.91 10.53
N PRO A 101 -3.70 4.80 10.13
CA PRO A 101 -5.00 4.47 10.66
C PRO A 101 -4.89 4.27 12.17
N CYS A 102 -5.92 4.70 12.92
CA CYS A 102 -5.86 4.67 14.37
C CYS A 102 -5.66 3.23 14.87
N LEU A 103 -4.87 3.10 15.93
CA LEU A 103 -4.46 1.80 16.46
C LEU A 103 -5.65 1.13 17.16
N CYS A 104 -6.33 0.23 16.42
CA CYS A 104 -7.18 -0.82 17.01
C CYS A 104 -8.29 -0.36 17.93
N SER A 105 -9.01 0.64 17.51
CA SER A 105 -10.31 0.85 18.09
C SER A 105 -11.30 -0.22 17.57
N GLU A 106 -12.11 -0.76 18.46
CA GLU A 106 -13.32 -1.52 18.08
C GLU A 106 -14.50 -0.55 17.83
N ASP A 107 -14.28 0.76 18.03
CA ASP A 107 -15.25 1.80 17.74
C ASP A 107 -15.20 2.17 16.24
N GLU A 108 -16.29 1.84 15.54
CA GLU A 108 -16.42 2.14 14.11
C GLU A 108 -16.35 3.65 13.80
N GLU A 109 -16.75 4.53 14.73
CA GLU A 109 -16.68 5.98 14.53
C GLU A 109 -15.23 6.46 14.52
N GLU A 110 -14.37 5.94 15.42
CA GLU A 110 -12.93 6.26 15.41
C GLU A 110 -12.24 5.76 14.14
N LEU A 111 -12.65 4.60 13.62
CA LEU A 111 -12.11 4.07 12.36
C LEU A 111 -12.54 4.93 11.16
N LYS A 112 -13.77 5.45 11.17
CA LYS A 112 -14.26 6.36 10.13
C LYS A 112 -13.52 7.70 10.08
N GLU A 113 -13.00 8.19 11.21
CA GLU A 113 -12.23 9.43 11.24
C GLU A 113 -11.06 9.39 10.24
N TYR A 114 -10.45 8.22 10.03
CA TYR A 114 -9.37 8.09 9.06
C TYR A 114 -9.83 8.32 7.62
N ASP A 115 -10.97 7.74 7.23
CA ASP A 115 -11.58 7.97 5.91
C ASP A 115 -12.06 9.42 5.74
N GLU A 116 -12.54 10.05 6.82
CA GLU A 116 -12.93 11.45 6.83
C GLU A 116 -11.72 12.38 6.67
N GLN A 117 -10.59 12.08 7.31
CA GLN A 117 -9.32 12.81 7.13
C GLN A 117 -8.84 12.72 5.67
N ILE A 118 -8.90 11.53 5.06
CA ILE A 118 -8.59 11.34 3.64
C ILE A 118 -9.50 12.20 2.76
N SER A 119 -10.80 12.19 3.05
CA SER A 119 -11.79 12.99 2.32
C SER A 119 -11.55 14.50 2.50
N ALA A 120 -11.28 14.96 3.71
CA ALA A 120 -10.95 16.35 4.01
C ALA A 120 -9.65 16.82 3.36
N ALA A 121 -8.70 15.90 3.16
CA ALA A 121 -7.48 16.16 2.40
C ALA A 121 -7.73 16.33 0.89
N GLY A 122 -8.94 16.02 0.41
CA GLY A 122 -9.34 16.05 -0.99
C GLY A 122 -9.27 14.70 -1.70
N GLY A 123 -9.10 13.60 -0.95
CA GLY A 123 -8.91 12.24 -1.45
C GLY A 123 -7.47 11.96 -1.90
N ILE A 124 -7.14 10.70 -2.10
CA ILE A 124 -5.81 10.24 -2.50
C ILE A 124 -5.59 10.52 -3.99
N ASP A 125 -4.51 11.22 -4.33
CA ASP A 125 -4.14 11.52 -5.71
C ASP A 125 -3.44 10.32 -6.38
N LEU A 126 -2.55 9.66 -5.64
CA LEU A 126 -1.86 8.44 -6.07
C LEU A 126 -1.77 7.44 -4.92
N MET A 127 -2.27 6.23 -5.13
CA MET A 127 -2.14 5.10 -4.23
C MET A 127 -1.07 4.14 -4.75
N ILE A 128 -0.03 3.88 -3.95
CA ILE A 128 1.02 2.89 -4.25
C ILE A 128 0.76 1.65 -3.40
N LEU A 129 0.46 0.54 -4.07
CA LEU A 129 0.03 -0.72 -3.45
C LEU A 129 0.94 -1.88 -3.81
N GLY A 130 1.19 -2.76 -2.83
CA GLY A 130 1.58 -4.15 -3.08
C GLY A 130 0.37 -5.07 -3.09
N ILE A 131 0.54 -6.28 -3.62
CA ILE A 131 -0.46 -7.35 -3.57
C ILE A 131 0.04 -8.53 -2.75
N GLY A 132 -0.82 -9.07 -1.89
CA GLY A 132 -0.55 -10.33 -1.21
C GLY A 132 -0.65 -11.54 -2.14
N VAL A 133 0.05 -12.63 -1.82
CA VAL A 133 0.00 -13.90 -2.58
C VAL A 133 -1.41 -14.55 -2.61
N ASN A 134 -2.32 -14.08 -1.76
CA ASN A 134 -3.72 -14.50 -1.72
C ASN A 134 -4.66 -13.50 -2.41
N GLY A 135 -4.12 -12.44 -3.03
CA GLY A 135 -4.87 -11.36 -3.66
C GLY A 135 -5.33 -10.27 -2.69
N SER A 136 -4.82 -10.23 -1.44
CA SER A 136 -5.08 -9.14 -0.50
C SER A 136 -4.42 -7.83 -0.95
N ILE A 137 -4.99 -6.69 -0.54
CA ILE A 137 -4.43 -5.33 -0.66
C ILE A 137 -4.51 -4.64 0.69
N GLY A 138 -3.38 -4.13 1.21
CA GLY A 138 -3.26 -3.84 2.63
C GLY A 138 -3.54 -5.10 3.44
N PHE A 139 -4.30 -4.98 4.54
CA PHE A 139 -4.82 -6.14 5.27
C PHE A 139 -6.25 -6.54 4.86
N ASN A 140 -6.75 -6.08 3.71
CA ASN A 140 -8.02 -6.60 3.18
C ASN A 140 -7.83 -8.05 2.74
N GLU A 141 -8.14 -8.99 3.62
CA GLU A 141 -8.02 -10.44 3.42
C GLU A 141 -9.14 -10.98 2.51
N PRO A 142 -9.00 -12.19 1.92
CA PRO A 142 -10.07 -12.85 1.19
C PRO A 142 -11.40 -12.85 1.94
N ALA A 143 -12.48 -12.52 1.24
CA ALA A 143 -13.84 -12.29 1.70
C ALA A 143 -14.11 -10.91 2.35
N THR A 144 -13.16 -9.98 2.37
CA THR A 144 -13.43 -8.59 2.75
C THR A 144 -14.47 -8.00 1.80
N PRO A 145 -15.57 -7.39 2.29
CA PRO A 145 -16.57 -6.74 1.44
C PRO A 145 -15.98 -5.57 0.66
N PHE A 146 -16.38 -5.41 -0.60
CA PHE A 146 -15.88 -4.33 -1.46
C PHE A 146 -16.25 -2.92 -0.99
N GLU A 147 -17.35 -2.82 -0.22
CA GLU A 147 -17.83 -1.55 0.35
C GLU A 147 -17.13 -1.18 1.66
N SER A 148 -16.14 -1.96 2.10
CA SER A 148 -15.43 -1.71 3.36
C SER A 148 -14.73 -0.35 3.34
N TYR A 149 -14.93 0.40 4.39
CA TYR A 149 -14.11 1.53 4.82
C TYR A 149 -12.98 1.04 5.74
N THR A 150 -12.22 1.95 6.34
CA THR A 150 -11.18 1.60 7.30
C THR A 150 -11.75 0.74 8.42
N HIS A 151 -11.10 -0.41 8.68
CA HIS A 151 -11.59 -1.42 9.61
C HIS A 151 -10.46 -2.23 10.25
N VAL A 152 -10.77 -2.88 11.36
CA VAL A 152 -9.88 -3.88 11.98
C VAL A 152 -10.09 -5.21 11.28
N GLN A 153 -9.00 -5.84 10.88
CA GLN A 153 -8.97 -7.12 10.19
C GLN A 153 -8.23 -8.17 11.01
N LEU A 154 -8.83 -9.34 11.17
CA LEU A 154 -8.12 -10.52 11.68
C LEU A 154 -7.18 -11.04 10.59
N LEU A 155 -5.88 -11.17 10.92
CA LEU A 155 -4.87 -11.62 9.97
C LEU A 155 -4.91 -13.13 9.81
N THR A 156 -4.84 -13.61 8.56
CA THR A 156 -4.78 -15.03 8.27
C THR A 156 -3.42 -15.62 8.62
N ASP A 157 -3.36 -16.93 8.90
CA ASP A 157 -2.09 -17.64 9.10
C ASP A 157 -1.15 -17.48 7.90
N LYS A 158 -1.71 -17.38 6.68
CA LYS A 158 -0.92 -17.15 5.47
C LYS A 158 -0.25 -15.79 5.52
N THR A 159 -0.95 -14.74 5.91
CA THR A 159 -0.40 -13.39 6.06
C THR A 159 0.62 -13.35 7.19
N LYS A 160 0.34 -13.95 8.35
CA LYS A 160 1.30 -14.03 9.46
C LYS A 160 2.58 -14.76 9.07
N ASN A 161 2.49 -15.86 8.33
CA ASN A 161 3.67 -16.60 7.86
C ASN A 161 4.54 -15.81 6.86
N LEU A 162 3.94 -14.94 6.04
CA LEU A 162 4.70 -14.09 5.09
C LEU A 162 5.62 -13.08 5.78
N VAL A 163 5.23 -12.60 6.95
CA VAL A 163 5.96 -11.57 7.71
C VAL A 163 6.66 -12.15 8.95
N ALA A 164 6.59 -13.46 9.16
CA ALA A 164 7.10 -14.14 10.34
C ALA A 164 8.58 -13.84 10.65
N GLU A 165 9.40 -13.67 9.62
CA GLU A 165 10.82 -13.34 9.75
C GLU A 165 11.02 -12.02 10.50
N ASP A 166 10.20 -11.00 10.20
CA ASP A 166 10.29 -9.66 10.77
C ASP A 166 9.88 -9.64 12.26
N PHE A 167 9.20 -10.71 12.72
CA PHE A 167 8.72 -10.89 14.08
C PHE A 167 9.45 -12.01 14.86
N GLY A 168 10.42 -12.69 14.23
CA GLY A 168 11.09 -13.83 14.85
C GLY A 168 10.23 -15.06 15.03
N GLY A 169 9.11 -15.17 14.30
CA GLY A 169 8.17 -16.28 14.28
C GLY A 169 6.73 -15.82 14.01
N ALA A 170 5.96 -16.67 13.34
CA ALA A 170 4.57 -16.34 12.99
C ALA A 170 3.66 -16.17 14.23
N GLU A 171 4.02 -16.85 15.33
CA GLU A 171 3.33 -16.76 16.64
C GLU A 171 3.49 -15.40 17.32
N ASN A 172 4.49 -14.62 16.92
CA ASN A 172 4.75 -13.27 17.43
C ASN A 172 4.11 -12.18 16.60
N VAL A 173 3.56 -12.51 15.43
CA VAL A 173 2.84 -11.55 14.59
C VAL A 173 1.51 -11.21 15.24
N PRO A 174 1.12 -9.93 15.34
CA PRO A 174 -0.19 -9.54 15.88
C PRO A 174 -1.35 -10.27 15.20
N GLU A 175 -2.37 -10.60 15.97
CA GLU A 175 -3.56 -11.29 15.46
C GLU A 175 -4.41 -10.40 14.54
N LYS A 176 -4.37 -9.09 14.79
CA LYS A 176 -5.20 -8.10 14.10
C LYS A 176 -4.33 -7.01 13.50
N GLY A 177 -4.82 -6.38 12.45
CA GLY A 177 -4.32 -5.13 11.89
C GLY A 177 -5.48 -4.22 11.53
N VAL A 178 -5.23 -2.91 11.53
CA VAL A 178 -6.16 -1.92 10.99
C VAL A 178 -5.75 -1.59 9.56
N THR A 179 -6.72 -1.44 8.67
CA THR A 179 -6.45 -1.21 7.24
C THR A 179 -7.47 -0.27 6.61
N MET A 180 -7.02 0.56 5.67
CA MET A 180 -7.95 1.19 4.73
C MET A 180 -8.80 0.10 4.07
N GLY A 181 -10.11 0.31 4.01
CA GLY A 181 -11.00 -0.59 3.32
C GLY A 181 -10.86 -0.52 1.79
N ILE A 182 -11.40 -1.52 1.11
CA ILE A 182 -11.33 -1.62 -0.36
C ILE A 182 -11.96 -0.40 -1.01
N LYS A 183 -13.10 0.08 -0.47
CA LYS A 183 -13.79 1.26 -0.99
C LYS A 183 -12.92 2.52 -0.90
N THR A 184 -12.19 2.71 0.18
CA THR A 184 -11.26 3.83 0.36
C THR A 184 -10.12 3.75 -0.64
N ILE A 185 -9.52 2.57 -0.80
CA ILE A 185 -8.43 2.34 -1.76
C ILE A 185 -8.86 2.63 -3.19
N VAL A 186 -10.01 2.08 -3.65
CA VAL A 186 -10.47 2.26 -5.03
C VAL A 186 -11.00 3.66 -5.31
N SER A 187 -11.19 4.50 -4.29
CA SER A 187 -11.56 5.90 -4.44
C SER A 187 -10.36 6.81 -4.77
N ALA A 188 -9.14 6.31 -4.74
CA ALA A 188 -7.96 7.05 -5.18
C ALA A 188 -8.08 7.44 -6.66
N ARG A 189 -7.48 8.56 -7.06
CA ARG A 189 -7.53 9.02 -8.47
C ARG A 189 -6.70 8.15 -9.39
N ASN A 190 -5.54 7.73 -8.91
CA ASN A 190 -4.60 6.86 -9.62
C ASN A 190 -4.14 5.76 -8.66
N ILE A 191 -3.94 4.56 -9.19
CA ILE A 191 -3.44 3.42 -8.41
C ILE A 191 -2.29 2.78 -9.18
N ASP A 192 -1.15 2.64 -8.53
CA ASP A 192 -0.02 1.84 -8.97
C ASP A 192 0.05 0.58 -8.09
N LEU A 193 -0.27 -0.55 -8.69
CA LEU A 193 -0.20 -1.86 -8.05
C LEU A 193 1.08 -2.57 -8.48
N ILE A 194 1.90 -2.98 -7.53
CA ILE A 194 3.20 -3.61 -7.76
C ILE A 194 3.15 -5.06 -7.31
N ALA A 195 3.64 -5.96 -8.16
CA ALA A 195 3.83 -7.37 -7.84
C ALA A 195 5.15 -7.88 -8.41
N ALA A 196 5.97 -8.50 -7.58
CA ALA A 196 7.24 -9.11 -7.99
C ALA A 196 7.38 -10.51 -7.39
N GLY A 197 8.00 -11.42 -8.16
CA GLY A 197 8.23 -12.80 -7.77
C GLY A 197 7.15 -13.78 -8.22
N GLU A 198 7.58 -15.03 -8.44
CA GLU A 198 6.72 -16.13 -8.94
C GLU A 198 5.54 -16.41 -7.99
N GLU A 199 5.71 -16.22 -6.69
CA GLU A 199 4.67 -16.43 -5.69
C GLU A 199 3.46 -15.49 -5.86
N LYS A 200 3.60 -14.42 -6.65
CA LYS A 200 2.52 -13.48 -6.99
C LYS A 200 1.79 -13.82 -8.29
N ALA A 201 2.32 -14.74 -9.12
CA ALA A 201 1.78 -15.03 -10.45
C ALA A 201 0.28 -15.40 -10.43
N ASP A 202 -0.14 -16.28 -9.52
CA ASP A 202 -1.55 -16.67 -9.36
C ASP A 202 -2.44 -15.46 -8.98
N ALA A 203 -1.98 -14.58 -8.09
CA ALA A 203 -2.72 -13.38 -7.71
C ALA A 203 -2.81 -12.39 -8.88
N VAL A 204 -1.73 -12.20 -9.62
CA VAL A 204 -1.68 -11.37 -10.84
C VAL A 204 -2.61 -11.93 -11.91
N HIS A 205 -2.56 -13.25 -12.18
CA HIS A 205 -3.49 -13.91 -13.12
C HIS A 205 -4.96 -13.66 -12.73
N LYS A 206 -5.29 -13.80 -11.45
CA LYS A 206 -6.66 -13.56 -10.96
C LYS A 206 -7.11 -12.12 -11.13
N ILE A 207 -6.21 -11.13 -11.00
CA ILE A 207 -6.55 -9.73 -11.24
C ILE A 207 -6.72 -9.45 -12.74
N VAL A 208 -5.94 -10.08 -13.60
CA VAL A 208 -5.99 -9.79 -15.04
C VAL A 208 -7.17 -10.51 -15.72
N TYR A 209 -7.35 -11.79 -15.41
CA TYR A 209 -8.32 -12.65 -16.12
C TYR A 209 -9.45 -13.19 -15.25
N GLY A 210 -9.34 -13.08 -13.91
CA GLY A 210 -10.32 -13.60 -12.99
C GLY A 210 -11.59 -12.75 -12.92
N LYS A 211 -12.52 -13.21 -12.09
CA LYS A 211 -13.75 -12.46 -11.80
C LYS A 211 -13.50 -11.47 -10.65
N THR A 212 -14.20 -10.34 -10.68
CA THR A 212 -14.26 -9.41 -9.55
C THR A 212 -15.09 -10.04 -8.43
N ILE A 213 -14.44 -10.56 -7.42
CA ILE A 213 -15.06 -11.26 -6.27
C ILE A 213 -14.34 -10.92 -4.96
N PRO A 214 -15.04 -10.85 -3.82
CA PRO A 214 -14.42 -10.54 -2.52
C PRO A 214 -13.35 -11.53 -2.07
N PHE A 215 -13.38 -12.79 -2.55
CA PHE A 215 -12.33 -13.78 -2.27
C PHE A 215 -10.95 -13.46 -2.89
N VAL A 216 -10.91 -12.47 -3.78
CA VAL A 216 -9.70 -11.89 -4.34
C VAL A 216 -9.84 -10.37 -4.21
N PRO A 217 -9.53 -9.77 -3.05
CA PRO A 217 -9.80 -8.35 -2.79
C PRO A 217 -9.26 -7.41 -3.87
N ALA A 218 -8.04 -7.65 -4.34
CA ALA A 218 -7.41 -6.88 -5.42
C ALA A 218 -8.18 -6.96 -6.75
N SER A 219 -9.09 -7.94 -6.93
CA SER A 219 -9.90 -8.03 -8.16
C SER A 219 -10.84 -6.84 -8.33
N MET A 220 -11.17 -6.12 -7.26
CA MET A 220 -11.95 -4.88 -7.34
C MET A 220 -11.23 -3.80 -8.14
N LEU A 221 -9.91 -3.84 -8.19
CA LEU A 221 -9.09 -2.89 -8.96
C LEU A 221 -9.28 -3.03 -10.48
N GLN A 222 -9.84 -4.15 -10.98
CA GLN A 222 -10.16 -4.32 -12.40
C GLN A 222 -11.06 -3.22 -12.95
N ILE A 223 -11.97 -2.69 -12.13
CA ILE A 223 -12.90 -1.64 -12.55
C ILE A 223 -12.35 -0.22 -12.37
N HIS A 224 -11.15 -0.08 -11.78
CA HIS A 224 -10.53 1.22 -11.60
C HIS A 224 -10.00 1.76 -12.94
N MET A 225 -10.40 2.99 -13.29
CA MET A 225 -10.08 3.56 -14.61
C MET A 225 -8.59 3.83 -14.80
N ASN A 226 -7.92 4.27 -13.74
CA ASN A 226 -6.51 4.70 -13.74
C ASN A 226 -5.67 3.72 -12.91
N LEU A 227 -5.70 2.43 -13.25
CA LEU A 227 -4.86 1.40 -12.64
C LEU A 227 -3.67 1.09 -13.55
N ASN A 228 -2.46 1.25 -13.03
CA ASN A 228 -1.23 0.66 -13.56
C ASN A 228 -0.87 -0.57 -12.73
N LEU A 229 -0.63 -1.68 -13.39
CA LEU A 229 -0.15 -2.92 -12.79
C LEU A 229 1.30 -3.14 -13.23
N TYR A 230 2.24 -2.93 -12.32
CA TYR A 230 3.67 -3.15 -12.54
C TYR A 230 4.03 -4.56 -12.07
N VAL A 231 4.57 -5.35 -12.97
CA VAL A 231 4.94 -6.76 -12.70
C VAL A 231 6.35 -7.04 -13.23
N ASP A 232 7.10 -7.86 -12.52
CA ASP A 232 8.31 -8.46 -13.08
C ASP A 232 7.95 -9.69 -13.95
N SER A 233 8.93 -10.24 -14.65
CA SER A 233 8.72 -11.40 -15.53
C SER A 233 8.26 -12.66 -14.77
N ALA A 234 8.62 -12.79 -13.49
CA ALA A 234 8.23 -13.93 -12.67
C ALA A 234 6.77 -13.81 -12.20
N ALA A 235 6.36 -12.62 -11.73
CA ALA A 235 4.95 -12.37 -11.39
C ALA A 235 4.03 -12.37 -12.62
N ALA A 236 4.57 -12.10 -13.82
CA ALA A 236 3.83 -12.10 -15.07
C ALA A 236 3.80 -13.48 -15.78
N SER A 237 4.32 -14.54 -15.18
CA SER A 237 4.49 -15.85 -15.84
C SER A 237 3.18 -16.48 -16.32
N ASP A 238 2.05 -16.12 -15.72
CA ASP A 238 0.72 -16.67 -16.01
C ASP A 238 -0.22 -15.69 -16.76
N ILE A 239 0.31 -14.56 -17.31
CA ILE A 239 -0.48 -13.55 -18.04
C ILE A 239 0.06 -13.26 -19.44
#